data_bdd132f9f7c23c7076424392810150b9
#
_entry.id   bdd132f9f7c23c7076424392810150b9
#
_cell.length_a   1.000
_cell.length_b   1.000
_cell.length_c   1.000
_cell.angle_alpha   90.00
_cell.angle_beta   90.00
_cell.angle_gamma   90.00
#
_symmetry.space_group_name_H-M   'P 1'
#
loop_
_entity.id
_entity.type
_entity.pdbx_description
1 polymer ?
#
loop_
_entity_poly.entity_id
_entity_poly.type
_entity_poly.pdbx_seq_one_letter_code
_entity_poly.pdbx_strand_id
1 'polypeptide(L)'
;MQKTALEHDLQKLVEKALALGASGAKTVDVASIRTGAWTRWKCQFGCPNYGKTLCCPPFVPDYAATQRFLQEFIRGIIIQYTFPLNGVAVETFAAADLSMSNGLLEIL
;
A
#
# COMPACT_ATOMS: atom_id res chain seq x y z
N MET A 1 1.15 29.33 -0.26
CA MET A 1 1.05 29.01 -1.68
C MET A 1 1.56 27.63 -2.01
N GLN A 2 2.75 27.25 -1.54
CA GLN A 2 3.28 25.89 -1.78
C GLN A 2 2.36 24.79 -1.25
N LYS A 3 1.73 25.04 -0.10
CA LYS A 3 0.81 24.08 0.51
C LYS A 3 -0.42 23.83 -0.37
N THR A 4 -0.95 24.86 -1.00
CA THR A 4 -2.13 24.75 -1.88
C THR A 4 -1.79 23.99 -3.17
N ALA A 5 -0.61 24.26 -3.75
CA ALA A 5 -0.16 23.55 -4.95
C ALA A 5 0.07 22.05 -4.65
N LEU A 6 0.67 21.73 -3.50
CA LEU A 6 0.88 20.36 -3.09
C LEU A 6 -0.46 19.62 -2.91
N GLU A 7 -1.42 20.23 -2.25
CA GLU A 7 -2.74 19.62 -2.04
C GLU A 7 -3.47 19.39 -3.37
N HIS A 8 -3.34 20.32 -4.31
CA HIS A 8 -3.92 20.16 -5.64
C HIS A 8 -3.29 18.99 -6.39
N ASP A 9 -1.96 18.85 -6.33
CA ASP A 9 -1.25 17.73 -6.96
C ASP A 9 -1.62 16.40 -6.31
N LEU A 10 -1.75 16.37 -4.99
CA LEU A 10 -2.19 15.18 -4.26
C LEU A 10 -3.62 14.78 -4.66
N GLN A 11 -4.51 15.76 -4.81
CA GLN A 11 -5.88 15.49 -5.23
C GLN A 11 -5.93 14.90 -6.65
N LYS A 12 -5.09 15.39 -7.56
CA LYS A 12 -4.98 14.83 -8.91
C LYS A 12 -4.53 13.37 -8.88
N LEU A 13 -3.58 13.04 -8.00
CA LEU A 13 -3.10 11.67 -7.85
C LEU A 13 -4.18 10.76 -7.27
N VAL A 14 -4.97 11.24 -6.33
CA VAL A 14 -6.12 10.51 -5.79
C VAL A 14 -7.13 10.21 -6.89
N GLU A 15 -7.46 11.21 -7.70
CA GLU A 15 -8.39 11.04 -8.83
C GLU A 15 -7.86 10.04 -9.85
N LYS A 16 -6.56 10.09 -10.14
CA LYS A 16 -5.92 9.14 -11.05
C LYS A 16 -5.99 7.70 -10.51
N ALA A 17 -5.75 7.52 -9.22
CA ALA A 17 -5.85 6.21 -8.59
C ALA A 17 -7.26 5.63 -8.73
N LEU A 18 -8.29 6.45 -8.48
CA LEU A 18 -9.67 6.04 -8.63
C LEU A 18 -10.01 5.72 -10.08
N ALA A 19 -9.51 6.52 -11.04
CA ALA A 19 -9.72 6.28 -12.46
C ALA A 19 -9.07 4.98 -12.94
N LEU A 20 -7.96 4.56 -12.31
CA LEU A 20 -7.27 3.31 -12.64
C LEU A 20 -7.86 2.08 -11.92
N GLY A 21 -8.94 2.24 -11.19
CA GLY A 21 -9.68 1.12 -10.63
C GLY A 21 -9.55 0.93 -9.12
N ALA A 22 -8.92 1.85 -8.41
CA ALA A 22 -8.85 1.77 -6.95
C ALA A 22 -10.25 1.89 -6.35
N SER A 23 -10.52 1.12 -5.31
CA SER A 23 -11.78 1.18 -4.57
C SER A 23 -11.88 2.42 -3.70
N GLY A 24 -10.74 2.93 -3.25
CA GLY A 24 -10.64 4.15 -2.47
C GLY A 24 -9.23 4.71 -2.53
N ALA A 25 -9.12 6.02 -2.37
CA ALA A 25 -7.83 6.69 -2.26
C ALA A 25 -8.01 7.94 -1.40
N LYS A 26 -7.05 8.20 -0.53
CA LYS A 26 -7.13 9.32 0.41
C LYS A 26 -5.74 9.85 0.72
N THR A 27 -5.63 11.17 0.81
CA THR A 27 -4.42 11.79 1.32
C THR A 27 -4.37 11.68 2.84
N VAL A 28 -3.18 11.45 3.38
CA VAL A 28 -2.98 11.33 4.82
C VAL A 28 -1.72 12.08 5.22
N ASP A 29 -1.67 12.49 6.48
CA ASP A 29 -0.43 12.99 7.07
C ASP A 29 0.44 11.79 7.41
N VAL A 30 1.71 11.83 7.02
CA VAL A 30 2.63 10.73 7.30
C VAL A 30 2.76 10.49 8.80
N ALA A 31 2.65 11.54 9.61
CA ALA A 31 2.68 11.43 11.07
C ALA A 31 1.56 10.53 11.63
N SER A 32 0.48 10.31 10.89
CA SER A 32 -0.63 9.44 11.31
C SER A 32 -0.40 7.97 10.96
N ILE A 33 0.61 7.66 10.15
CA ILE A 33 0.92 6.29 9.75
C ILE A 33 1.70 5.62 10.88
N ARG A 34 1.17 4.50 11.34
CA ARG A 34 1.78 3.75 12.43
C ARG A 34 2.43 2.49 11.90
N THR A 35 3.66 2.25 12.34
CA THR A 35 4.41 1.03 12.05
C THR A 35 4.72 0.32 13.36
N GLY A 36 4.98 -0.97 13.28
CA GLY A 36 5.34 -1.74 14.46
C GLY A 36 5.69 -3.17 14.11
N ALA A 37 6.34 -3.85 15.04
CA ALA A 37 6.75 -5.23 14.87
C ALA A 37 5.56 -6.16 14.55
N TRP A 38 4.38 -5.80 15.01
CA TRP A 38 3.15 -6.58 14.79
C TRP A 38 2.81 -6.74 13.32
N THR A 39 3.25 -5.83 12.46
CA THR A 39 3.00 -5.94 11.01
C THR A 39 3.69 -7.17 10.43
N ARG A 40 4.93 -7.42 10.85
CA ARG A 40 5.68 -8.60 10.39
C ARG A 40 5.14 -9.89 10.98
N TRP A 41 4.62 -9.85 12.21
CA TRP A 41 3.98 -11.00 12.83
C TRP A 41 2.77 -11.46 12.02
N LYS A 42 1.98 -10.52 11.51
CA LYS A 42 0.85 -10.87 10.64
C LYS A 42 1.29 -11.61 9.39
N CYS A 43 2.38 -11.17 8.78
CA CYS A 43 2.93 -11.85 7.60
C CYS A 43 3.48 -13.23 7.95
N GLN A 44 4.26 -13.31 9.03
CA GLN A 44 4.95 -14.54 9.41
C GLN A 44 3.99 -15.64 9.85
N PHE A 45 2.94 -15.30 10.58
CA PHE A 45 2.05 -16.27 11.20
C PHE A 45 0.64 -16.30 10.60
N GLY A 46 0.32 -15.40 9.68
CA GLY A 46 -1.02 -15.32 9.12
C GLY A 46 -1.09 -15.22 7.60
N CYS A 47 0.04 -15.07 6.91
CA CYS A 47 0.03 -14.90 5.46
C CYS A 47 0.65 -16.12 4.76
N PRO A 48 -0.09 -16.77 3.85
CA PRO A 48 0.44 -17.92 3.12
C PRO A 48 1.58 -17.58 2.16
N ASN A 49 1.76 -16.30 1.86
CA ASN A 49 2.81 -15.83 0.94
C ASN A 49 4.10 -15.40 1.64
N TYR A 50 4.18 -15.54 2.98
CA TYR A 50 5.38 -15.18 3.72
C TYR A 50 6.61 -15.88 3.14
N GLY A 51 7.64 -15.09 2.83
CA GLY A 51 8.91 -15.63 2.32
C GLY A 51 8.90 -16.14 0.89
N LYS A 52 7.77 -16.04 0.17
CA LYS A 52 7.65 -16.64 -1.16
C LYS A 52 8.10 -15.71 -2.29
N THR A 53 8.11 -14.40 -2.07
CA THR A 53 8.55 -13.42 -3.08
C THR A 53 9.50 -12.42 -2.46
N LEU A 54 10.23 -11.69 -3.31
CA LEU A 54 11.11 -10.61 -2.85
C LEU A 54 10.33 -9.39 -2.35
N CYS A 55 9.02 -9.36 -2.58
CA CYS A 55 8.13 -8.33 -2.02
C CYS A 55 7.56 -8.71 -0.66
N CYS A 56 7.96 -9.87 -0.12
CA CYS A 56 7.46 -10.41 1.15
C CYS A 56 8.55 -10.45 2.21
N PRO A 57 8.21 -10.32 3.50
CA PRO A 57 9.20 -10.56 4.56
C PRO A 57 9.79 -11.97 4.46
N PRO A 58 11.04 -12.19 4.81
CA PRO A 58 12.00 -11.24 5.39
C PRO A 58 12.82 -10.42 4.37
N PHE A 59 12.43 -10.44 3.09
CA PHE A 59 13.20 -9.84 2.01
C PHE A 59 12.95 -8.33 1.83
N VAL A 60 11.97 -7.78 2.54
CA VAL A 60 11.64 -6.35 2.51
C VAL A 60 12.14 -5.67 3.78
N PRO A 61 12.30 -4.33 3.77
CA PRO A 61 12.71 -3.60 4.96
C PRO A 61 11.77 -3.87 6.14
N ASP A 62 12.35 -3.89 7.36
CA ASP A 62 11.55 -4.05 8.56
C ASP A 62 10.79 -2.76 8.92
N TYR A 63 9.96 -2.83 9.97
CA TYR A 63 9.13 -1.70 10.36
C TYR A 63 9.95 -0.48 10.79
N ALA A 64 11.12 -0.68 11.40
CA ALA A 64 11.97 0.42 11.85
C ALA A 64 12.58 1.16 10.66
N ALA A 65 13.04 0.43 9.65
CA ALA A 65 13.55 1.02 8.41
C ALA A 65 12.43 1.76 7.65
N THR A 66 11.25 1.18 7.59
CA THR A 66 10.07 1.80 6.96
C THR A 66 9.69 3.09 7.69
N GLN A 67 9.71 3.08 9.01
CA GLN A 67 9.39 4.27 9.81
C GLN A 67 10.38 5.41 9.54
N ARG A 68 11.68 5.10 9.45
CA ARG A 68 12.69 6.10 9.12
C ARG A 68 12.47 6.67 7.72
N PHE A 69 12.12 5.83 6.76
CA PHE A 69 11.81 6.26 5.41
C PHE A 69 10.60 7.19 5.38
N LEU A 70 9.53 6.84 6.08
CA LEU A 70 8.32 7.65 6.14
C LEU A 70 8.56 9.03 6.75
N GLN A 71 9.49 9.14 7.69
CA GLN A 71 9.80 10.42 8.35
C GLN A 71 10.39 11.45 7.39
N GLU A 72 10.83 11.05 6.21
CA GLU A 72 11.32 11.96 5.19
C GLU A 72 10.19 12.64 4.42
N PHE A 73 8.95 12.25 4.64
CA PHE A 73 7.77 12.77 3.94
C PHE A 73 6.79 13.38 4.93
N ILE A 74 6.00 14.34 4.46
CA ILE A 74 4.97 15.00 5.25
C ILE A 74 3.59 14.45 4.91
N ARG A 75 3.33 14.18 3.63
CA ARG A 75 2.05 13.72 3.12
C ARG A 75 2.21 12.42 2.36
N GLY A 76 1.16 11.62 2.37
CA GLY A 76 1.09 10.39 1.61
C GLY A 76 -0.29 10.17 1.04
N ILE A 77 -0.43 9.18 0.19
CA ILE A 77 -1.69 8.75 -0.37
C ILE A 77 -1.88 7.28 -0.03
N ILE A 78 -3.00 6.97 0.63
CA ILE A 78 -3.39 5.58 0.88
C ILE A 78 -4.34 5.18 -0.25
N ILE A 79 -4.03 4.07 -0.91
CA ILE A 79 -4.81 3.52 -2.00
C ILE A 79 -5.34 2.16 -1.56
N GLN A 80 -6.63 1.94 -1.74
CA GLN A 80 -7.30 0.71 -1.34
C GLN A 80 -7.87 0.02 -2.56
N TYR A 81 -7.66 -1.30 -2.61
CA TYR A 81 -8.36 -2.17 -3.55
C TYR A 81 -9.18 -3.18 -2.77
N THR A 82 -10.44 -3.34 -3.17
CA THR A 82 -11.36 -4.29 -2.56
C THR A 82 -11.76 -5.33 -3.60
N PHE A 83 -11.66 -6.59 -3.22
CA PHE A 83 -12.00 -7.71 -4.09
C PHE A 83 -13.08 -8.58 -3.44
N PRO A 84 -14.13 -8.96 -4.19
CA PRO A 84 -15.05 -9.97 -3.69
C PRO A 84 -14.37 -11.34 -3.72
N LEU A 85 -14.39 -12.06 -2.58
CA LEU A 85 -13.78 -13.40 -2.53
C LEU A 85 -14.67 -14.49 -3.14
N ASN A 86 -15.96 -14.38 -3.06
CA ASN A 86 -16.98 -15.21 -3.75
C ASN A 86 -16.58 -16.69 -3.93
N GLY A 87 -16.01 -17.32 -2.88
CA GLY A 87 -15.58 -18.72 -2.94
C GLY A 87 -14.21 -18.94 -3.57
N VAL A 88 -13.51 -17.91 -3.95
CA VAL A 88 -12.14 -17.98 -4.49
C VAL A 88 -11.18 -18.40 -3.39
N ALA A 89 -10.28 -19.37 -3.68
CA ALA A 89 -9.26 -19.80 -2.74
C ALA A 89 -8.26 -18.67 -2.47
N VAL A 90 -7.68 -18.67 -1.27
CA VAL A 90 -6.72 -17.63 -0.86
C VAL A 90 -5.53 -17.55 -1.83
N GLU A 91 -5.05 -18.67 -2.33
CA GLU A 91 -3.93 -18.72 -3.28
C GLU A 91 -4.28 -18.06 -4.61
N THR A 92 -5.49 -18.29 -5.11
CA THR A 92 -5.99 -17.66 -6.33
C THR A 92 -6.16 -16.16 -6.14
N PHE A 93 -6.66 -15.76 -4.97
CA PHE A 93 -6.80 -14.35 -4.61
C PHE A 93 -5.43 -13.65 -4.57
N ALA A 94 -4.43 -14.29 -3.98
CA ALA A 94 -3.09 -13.72 -3.91
C ALA A 94 -2.48 -13.51 -5.31
N ALA A 95 -2.74 -14.41 -6.26
CA ALA A 95 -2.30 -14.25 -7.65
C ALA A 95 -3.00 -13.07 -8.33
N ALA A 96 -4.30 -12.89 -8.08
CA ALA A 96 -5.05 -11.73 -8.58
C ALA A 96 -4.52 -10.43 -7.99
N ASP A 97 -4.13 -10.43 -6.72
CA ASP A 97 -3.57 -9.27 -6.05
C ASP A 97 -2.26 -8.82 -6.72
N LEU A 98 -1.41 -9.74 -7.13
CA LEU A 98 -0.19 -9.39 -7.87
C LEU A 98 -0.49 -8.66 -9.18
N SER A 99 -1.55 -9.06 -9.88
CA SER A 99 -1.98 -8.38 -11.10
C SER A 99 -2.42 -6.93 -10.81
N MET A 100 -3.12 -6.72 -9.71
CA MET A 100 -3.54 -5.38 -9.29
C MET A 100 -2.35 -4.52 -8.85
N SER A 101 -1.35 -5.13 -8.21
CA SER A 101 -0.14 -4.41 -7.82
C SER A 101 0.61 -3.86 -9.03
N ASN A 102 0.59 -4.55 -10.16
CA ASN A 102 1.17 -4.03 -11.40
C ASN A 102 0.44 -2.76 -11.88
N GLY A 103 -0.88 -2.69 -11.69
CA GLY A 103 -1.65 -1.49 -11.98
C GLY A 103 -1.26 -0.31 -11.08
N LEU A 104 -0.92 -0.59 -9.81
CA LEU A 104 -0.47 0.44 -8.88
C LEU A 104 0.85 1.08 -9.32
N LEU A 105 1.75 0.31 -9.92
CA LEU A 105 3.04 0.83 -10.39
C LEU A 105 2.88 1.90 -11.47
N GLU A 106 1.78 1.88 -12.22
CA GLU A 106 1.50 2.91 -13.22
C GLU A 106 1.13 4.26 -12.59
N ILE A 107 0.68 4.26 -11.33
CA ILE A 107 0.34 5.48 -10.60
C ILE A 107 1.60 6.19 -10.10
N LEU A 108 2.62 5.43 -9.82
CA LEU A 108 3.89 5.94 -9.30
C LEU A 108 4.79 6.41 -10.43
#